data_b35b3c50c680c4f6e1200ec87b80ef0f
#
_entry.id   b35b3c50c680c4f6e1200ec87b80ef0f
#
_cell.length_a   1.000
_cell.length_b   1.000
_cell.length_c   1.000
_cell.angle_alpha   90.00
_cell.angle_beta   90.00
_cell.angle_gamma   90.00
#
_symmetry.space_group_name_H-M   'P 1'
#
loop_
_entity.id
_entity.type
_entity.pdbx_description
1 polymer ?
#
loop_
_entity_poly.entity_id
_entity_poly.type
_entity_poly.pdbx_seq_one_letter_code
_entity_poly.pdbx_strand_id
1 'polypeptide(L)'
;KENKRIVTEKNMGPLIKTQMTRCIHCTRCVRFATEIAGVPELGAIGRGEDMQITTYLEQSMQSELSANVVDLCPVGALTSKPYVFEARPWELKKTETIDVMDAVGSNIRVDTYDWEVKRVLPIINENINEEWISDKTRYACDGLLQQRLDTPFIKYNKKFEKASWNEVYKIIKSKFEHTQKEKICGFVGDLTNMETSFIFKEFLERTIGTKKYDFRPTKSFINNSKRENYLFNSTINGIEEADLILLIGTNPRFEAT
;
A
#
# COMPACT_ATOMS: atom_id res chain seq x y z
N LYS A 1 -30.78 34.79 -6.06
CA LYS A 1 -29.72 33.77 -5.91
C LYS A 1 -29.27 33.40 -7.31
N GLU A 2 -28.00 33.70 -7.65
CA GLU A 2 -27.46 33.45 -8.97
C GLU A 2 -27.31 31.93 -9.21
N ASN A 3 -27.45 31.53 -10.44
CA ASN A 3 -27.22 30.14 -10.83
C ASN A 3 -25.72 29.85 -10.80
N LYS A 4 -25.34 28.70 -10.21
CA LYS A 4 -23.97 28.26 -10.20
C LYS A 4 -23.56 27.86 -11.62
N ARG A 5 -22.41 28.35 -12.06
CA ARG A 5 -21.81 27.99 -13.36
C ARG A 5 -21.59 26.46 -13.46
N ILE A 6 -21.95 25.88 -14.58
CA ILE A 6 -21.64 24.49 -14.89
C ILE A 6 -20.22 24.43 -15.46
N VAL A 7 -19.38 23.59 -14.86
CA VAL A 7 -18.02 23.32 -15.35
C VAL A 7 -17.95 21.87 -15.79
N THR A 8 -17.40 21.66 -16.99
CA THR A 8 -17.22 20.31 -17.52
C THR A 8 -16.27 19.49 -16.67
N GLU A 9 -16.58 18.19 -16.54
CA GLU A 9 -15.73 17.25 -15.85
C GLU A 9 -14.39 17.08 -16.57
N LYS A 10 -13.34 16.82 -15.79
CA LYS A 10 -11.97 16.64 -16.31
C LYS A 10 -11.53 15.20 -16.09
N ASN A 11 -10.76 14.69 -17.04
CA ASN A 11 -10.11 13.38 -16.86
C ASN A 11 -8.82 13.57 -16.08
N MET A 12 -8.81 13.17 -14.80
CA MET A 12 -7.64 13.21 -13.92
C MET A 12 -7.05 11.81 -13.68
N GLY A 13 -7.34 10.86 -14.56
CA GLY A 13 -6.81 9.49 -14.46
C GLY A 13 -7.79 8.47 -13.88
N PRO A 14 -7.31 7.24 -13.60
CA PRO A 14 -8.15 6.13 -13.19
C PRO A 14 -8.64 6.23 -11.74
N LEU A 15 -7.94 6.95 -10.87
CA LEU A 15 -8.17 6.97 -9.44
C LEU A 15 -9.09 8.09 -8.97
N ILE A 16 -9.13 9.21 -9.69
CA ILE A 16 -9.80 10.44 -9.27
C ILE A 16 -11.07 10.65 -10.12
N LYS A 17 -12.20 10.78 -9.44
CA LYS A 17 -13.46 11.23 -10.01
C LYS A 17 -13.61 12.71 -9.80
N THR A 18 -13.96 13.44 -10.86
CA THR A 18 -14.15 14.88 -10.81
C THR A 18 -15.63 15.26 -10.74
N GLN A 19 -15.91 16.35 -10.04
CA GLN A 19 -17.18 17.08 -10.06
C GLN A 19 -16.87 18.57 -10.01
N MET A 20 -16.33 19.10 -11.11
CA MET A 20 -15.70 20.41 -11.16
C MET A 20 -16.64 21.57 -10.90
N THR A 21 -17.94 21.39 -11.09
CA THR A 21 -18.97 22.36 -10.66
C THR A 21 -18.92 22.63 -9.14
N ARG A 22 -18.41 21.71 -8.30
CA ARG A 22 -18.25 21.91 -6.86
C ARG A 22 -16.96 22.65 -6.49
N CYS A 23 -16.03 22.83 -7.41
CA CYS A 23 -14.73 23.46 -7.15
C CYS A 23 -14.89 24.91 -6.66
N ILE A 24 -14.16 25.26 -5.61
CA ILE A 24 -14.10 26.62 -5.03
C ILE A 24 -12.79 27.33 -5.33
N HIS A 25 -11.99 26.77 -6.24
CA HIS A 25 -10.71 27.35 -6.69
C HIS A 25 -9.70 27.61 -5.56
N CYS A 26 -9.71 26.82 -4.52
CA CYS A 26 -8.80 26.96 -3.37
C CYS A 26 -7.34 26.63 -3.67
N THR A 27 -7.06 26.06 -4.84
CA THR A 27 -5.73 25.71 -5.39
C THR A 27 -4.92 24.69 -4.57
N ARG A 28 -5.46 24.10 -3.51
CA ARG A 28 -4.74 23.10 -2.69
C ARG A 28 -4.20 21.94 -3.50
N CYS A 29 -4.99 21.40 -4.43
CA CYS A 29 -4.58 20.31 -5.32
C CYS A 29 -3.44 20.72 -6.26
N VAL A 30 -3.45 21.95 -6.76
CA VAL A 30 -2.38 22.48 -7.64
C VAL A 30 -1.09 22.63 -6.83
N ARG A 31 -1.18 23.25 -5.65
CA ARG A 31 -0.03 23.44 -4.77
C ARG A 31 0.56 22.11 -4.31
N PHE A 32 -0.27 21.16 -3.94
CA PHE A 32 0.19 19.80 -3.62
C PHE A 32 0.97 19.18 -4.77
N ALA A 33 0.44 19.22 -5.98
CA ALA A 33 1.09 18.65 -7.14
C ALA A 33 2.47 19.28 -7.41
N THR A 34 2.60 20.60 -7.25
CA THR A 34 3.85 21.33 -7.54
C THR A 34 4.83 21.37 -6.37
N GLU A 35 4.35 21.58 -5.14
CA GLU A 35 5.19 21.85 -3.97
C GLU A 35 5.56 20.55 -3.22
N ILE A 36 4.66 19.57 -3.18
CA ILE A 36 4.87 18.30 -2.45
C ILE A 36 5.21 17.16 -3.40
N ALA A 37 4.36 16.87 -4.38
CA ALA A 37 4.61 15.78 -5.33
C ALA A 37 5.70 16.12 -6.37
N GLY A 38 6.10 17.38 -6.50
CA GLY A 38 7.15 17.84 -7.41
C GLY A 38 6.81 17.72 -8.89
N VAL A 39 5.52 17.56 -9.25
CA VAL A 39 5.05 17.37 -10.63
C VAL A 39 3.97 18.41 -10.97
N PRO A 40 4.17 19.27 -11.97
CA PRO A 40 3.22 20.30 -12.34
C PRO A 40 2.10 19.76 -13.24
N GLU A 41 1.42 18.69 -12.82
CA GLU A 41 0.36 18.05 -13.61
C GLU A 41 -0.98 18.79 -13.54
N LEU A 42 -1.22 19.55 -12.47
CA LEU A 42 -2.41 20.37 -12.29
C LEU A 42 -2.08 21.85 -12.41
N GLY A 43 -3.00 22.58 -13.02
CA GLY A 43 -2.90 24.02 -13.15
C GLY A 43 -4.26 24.69 -13.08
N ALA A 44 -4.24 26.03 -13.02
CA ALA A 44 -5.42 26.86 -13.11
C ALA A 44 -5.40 27.64 -14.44
N ILE A 45 -6.48 27.55 -15.19
CA ILE A 45 -6.68 28.33 -16.42
C ILE A 45 -7.80 29.34 -16.22
N GLY A 46 -7.73 30.46 -16.95
CA GLY A 46 -8.67 31.56 -16.80
C GLY A 46 -8.44 32.39 -15.52
N ARG A 47 -9.35 33.29 -15.24
CA ARG A 47 -9.32 34.17 -14.08
C ARG A 47 -10.72 34.54 -13.60
N GLY A 48 -10.84 34.95 -12.33
CA GLY A 48 -12.12 35.32 -11.74
C GLY A 48 -13.14 34.19 -11.80
N GLU A 49 -14.35 34.48 -12.27
CA GLU A 49 -15.42 33.50 -12.37
C GLU A 49 -15.16 32.39 -13.39
N ASP A 50 -14.31 32.66 -14.40
CA ASP A 50 -13.96 31.69 -15.43
C ASP A 50 -12.75 30.80 -15.09
N MET A 51 -12.17 30.97 -13.92
CA MET A 51 -11.08 30.10 -13.47
C MET A 51 -11.52 28.62 -13.42
N GLN A 52 -10.69 27.74 -13.93
CA GLN A 52 -10.87 26.29 -13.86
C GLN A 52 -9.58 25.60 -13.47
N ILE A 53 -9.69 24.61 -12.62
CA ILE A 53 -8.60 23.69 -12.33
C ILE A 53 -8.66 22.56 -13.35
N THR A 54 -7.54 22.29 -14.01
CA THR A 54 -7.43 21.25 -15.03
C THR A 54 -6.03 20.68 -15.09
N THR A 55 -5.88 19.54 -15.74
CA THR A 55 -4.57 18.98 -16.10
C THR A 55 -4.05 19.63 -17.40
N TYR A 56 -2.73 19.57 -17.59
CA TYR A 56 -2.12 20.03 -18.82
C TYR A 56 -2.57 19.16 -20.00
N LEU A 57 -3.12 19.77 -21.04
CA LEU A 57 -3.64 19.10 -22.24
C LEU A 57 -4.55 17.90 -21.96
N GLU A 58 -5.32 17.94 -20.88
CA GLU A 58 -6.22 16.84 -20.46
C GLU A 58 -5.51 15.49 -20.21
N GLN A 59 -4.21 15.50 -19.99
CA GLN A 59 -3.47 14.31 -19.60
C GLN A 59 -3.90 13.84 -18.20
N SER A 60 -3.91 12.53 -17.99
CA SER A 60 -4.15 11.98 -16.67
C SER A 60 -2.98 12.26 -15.73
N MET A 61 -3.26 12.46 -14.46
CA MET A 61 -2.21 12.50 -13.43
C MET A 61 -1.49 11.16 -13.35
N GLN A 62 -0.16 11.22 -13.32
CA GLN A 62 0.71 10.04 -13.32
C GLN A 62 1.58 9.96 -12.08
N SER A 63 1.53 10.95 -11.20
CA SER A 63 2.25 10.92 -9.93
C SER A 63 1.76 9.77 -9.06
N GLU A 64 2.67 9.06 -8.44
CA GLU A 64 2.40 8.00 -7.46
C GLU A 64 1.73 8.50 -6.18
N LEU A 65 1.65 9.83 -6.02
CA LEU A 65 0.98 10.52 -4.91
C LEU A 65 -0.36 11.16 -5.32
N SER A 66 -0.82 10.91 -6.56
CA SER A 66 -1.93 11.66 -7.18
C SER A 66 -3.22 11.66 -6.36
N ALA A 67 -3.53 10.56 -5.69
CA ALA A 67 -4.79 10.43 -4.95
C ALA A 67 -4.85 11.22 -3.63
N ASN A 68 -3.74 11.79 -3.14
CA ASN A 68 -3.78 12.68 -1.98
C ASN A 68 -4.60 13.95 -2.22
N VAL A 69 -4.78 14.35 -3.48
CA VAL A 69 -5.67 15.50 -3.81
C VAL A 69 -7.12 15.24 -3.42
N VAL A 70 -7.53 13.99 -3.27
CA VAL A 70 -8.89 13.62 -2.80
C VAL A 70 -9.08 14.04 -1.35
N ASP A 71 -8.09 13.80 -0.49
CA ASP A 71 -8.15 14.15 0.92
C ASP A 71 -8.05 15.67 1.12
N LEU A 72 -7.29 16.34 0.25
CA LEU A 72 -7.11 17.79 0.28
C LEU A 72 -8.34 18.58 -0.20
N CYS A 73 -9.20 17.96 -1.02
CA CYS A 73 -10.32 18.66 -1.63
C CYS A 73 -11.48 18.86 -0.62
N PRO A 74 -11.74 20.09 -0.13
CA PRO A 74 -12.70 20.31 0.96
C PRO A 74 -14.17 20.20 0.53
N VAL A 75 -14.45 20.16 -0.78
CA VAL A 75 -15.80 20.28 -1.33
C VAL A 75 -16.26 19.07 -2.15
N GLY A 76 -15.47 18.03 -2.22
CA GLY A 76 -15.77 16.84 -3.02
C GLY A 76 -15.83 17.11 -4.53
N ALA A 77 -15.07 18.10 -4.99
CA ALA A 77 -14.83 18.30 -6.42
C ALA A 77 -13.91 17.20 -6.98
N LEU A 78 -13.00 16.69 -6.15
CA LEU A 78 -12.15 15.56 -6.40
C LEU A 78 -12.49 14.47 -5.40
N THR A 79 -12.79 13.27 -5.87
CA THR A 79 -13.17 12.13 -5.02
C THR A 79 -12.51 10.85 -5.53
N SER A 80 -12.34 9.86 -4.65
CA SER A 80 -11.80 8.56 -5.04
C SER A 80 -12.81 7.81 -5.90
N LYS A 81 -12.44 7.43 -7.13
CA LYS A 81 -13.31 6.63 -8.00
C LYS A 81 -13.74 5.30 -7.39
N PRO A 82 -12.84 4.51 -6.78
CA PRO A 82 -13.21 3.22 -6.19
C PRO A 82 -14.15 3.35 -4.98
N TYR A 83 -14.08 4.46 -4.25
CA TYR A 83 -14.82 4.60 -2.99
C TYR A 83 -16.11 5.43 -3.09
N VAL A 84 -16.22 6.31 -4.10
CA VAL A 84 -17.34 7.24 -4.18
C VAL A 84 -18.69 6.51 -4.23
N PHE A 85 -19.60 6.83 -3.29
CA PHE A 85 -20.94 6.22 -3.09
C PHE A 85 -20.95 4.79 -2.53
N GLU A 86 -19.80 4.24 -2.11
CA GLU A 86 -19.74 2.88 -1.55
C GLU A 86 -20.26 2.80 -0.10
N ALA A 87 -19.88 3.76 0.74
CA ALA A 87 -20.28 3.78 2.14
C ALA A 87 -20.28 5.20 2.72
N ARG A 88 -20.97 5.37 3.86
CA ARG A 88 -20.93 6.60 4.63
C ARG A 88 -19.85 6.54 5.72
N PRO A 89 -19.18 7.66 6.06
CA PRO A 89 -18.09 7.67 7.05
C PRO A 89 -18.46 7.14 8.43
N TRP A 90 -19.71 7.25 8.84
CA TRP A 90 -20.20 6.76 10.13
C TRP A 90 -20.53 5.26 10.16
N GLU A 91 -20.66 4.63 9.00
CA GLU A 91 -20.88 3.19 8.87
C GLU A 91 -19.58 2.39 8.96
N LEU A 92 -18.45 3.08 8.80
CA LEU A 92 -17.14 2.46 8.70
C LEU A 92 -16.53 2.19 10.07
N LYS A 93 -15.99 0.99 10.25
CA LYS A 93 -15.09 0.65 11.35
C LYS A 93 -13.68 1.10 10.97
N LYS A 94 -13.07 1.91 11.83
CA LYS A 94 -11.75 2.51 11.64
C LYS A 94 -10.70 1.73 12.43
N THR A 95 -9.63 1.32 11.78
CA THR A 95 -8.50 0.62 12.41
C THR A 95 -7.21 1.28 11.98
N GLU A 96 -6.43 1.73 12.94
CA GLU A 96 -5.10 2.30 12.71
C GLU A 96 -4.06 1.18 12.60
N THR A 97 -3.17 1.30 11.64
CA THR A 97 -2.12 0.31 11.38
C THR A 97 -0.97 0.94 10.58
N ILE A 98 -0.02 0.11 10.19
CA ILE A 98 1.14 0.50 9.37
C ILE A 98 1.04 -0.21 8.03
N ASP A 99 1.36 0.49 6.94
CA ASP A 99 1.44 -0.11 5.61
C ASP A 99 2.66 -1.04 5.52
N VAL A 100 2.42 -2.22 4.97
CA VAL A 100 3.46 -3.22 4.72
C VAL A 100 3.88 -3.27 3.24
N MET A 101 3.28 -2.43 2.40
CA MET A 101 3.49 -2.44 0.96
C MET A 101 4.57 -1.43 0.51
N ASP A 102 4.95 -0.51 1.37
CA ASP A 102 6.05 0.42 1.13
C ASP A 102 7.23 0.17 2.10
N ALA A 103 8.41 0.67 1.75
CA ALA A 103 9.60 0.55 2.58
C ALA A 103 9.64 1.56 3.74
N VAL A 104 8.80 2.59 3.69
CA VAL A 104 8.72 3.65 4.71
C VAL A 104 7.94 3.16 5.92
N GLY A 105 6.94 2.31 5.72
CA GLY A 105 6.03 1.89 6.78
C GLY A 105 5.05 3.00 7.14
N SER A 106 4.42 3.60 6.14
CA SER A 106 3.48 4.71 6.31
C SER A 106 2.38 4.38 7.31
N ASN A 107 2.05 5.35 8.16
CA ASN A 107 0.98 5.22 9.13
C ASN A 107 -0.36 5.42 8.45
N ILE A 108 -1.24 4.45 8.56
CA ILE A 108 -2.50 4.42 7.83
C ILE A 108 -3.69 4.08 8.73
N ARG A 109 -4.85 4.53 8.29
CA ARG A 109 -6.13 4.11 8.84
C ARG A 109 -6.89 3.33 7.78
N VAL A 110 -7.22 2.10 8.11
CA VAL A 110 -8.03 1.22 7.27
C VAL A 110 -9.48 1.32 7.71
N ASP A 111 -10.33 1.74 6.80
CA ASP A 111 -11.76 1.89 7.01
C ASP A 111 -12.48 0.69 6.37
N THR A 112 -13.17 -0.12 7.18
CA THR A 112 -13.87 -1.34 6.76
C THR A 112 -15.37 -1.23 6.93
N TYR A 113 -16.11 -1.87 6.05
CA TYR A 113 -17.55 -2.11 6.17
C TYR A 113 -17.80 -3.60 5.98
N ASP A 114 -18.49 -4.22 6.93
CA ASP A 114 -18.59 -5.67 7.05
C ASP A 114 -17.19 -6.33 7.04
N TRP A 115 -16.91 -7.16 6.07
CA TRP A 115 -15.65 -7.89 5.91
C TRP A 115 -14.75 -7.30 4.81
N GLU A 116 -15.09 -6.12 4.30
CA GLU A 116 -14.39 -5.50 3.19
C GLU A 116 -13.65 -4.24 3.62
N VAL A 117 -12.42 -4.06 3.13
CA VAL A 117 -11.72 -2.79 3.20
C VAL A 117 -12.31 -1.86 2.14
N LYS A 118 -12.88 -0.74 2.58
CA LYS A 118 -13.53 0.22 1.67
C LYS A 118 -12.58 1.35 1.27
N ARG A 119 -11.69 1.76 2.16
CA ARG A 119 -10.66 2.77 1.86
C ARG A 119 -9.51 2.73 2.85
N VAL A 120 -8.38 3.24 2.42
CA VAL A 120 -7.20 3.49 3.23
C VAL A 120 -6.91 4.99 3.22
N LEU A 121 -6.65 5.57 4.37
CA LEU A 121 -6.36 6.99 4.56
C LEU A 121 -5.05 7.16 5.34
N PRO A 122 -4.29 8.23 5.11
CA PRO A 122 -3.11 8.52 5.90
C PRO A 122 -3.46 8.88 7.35
N ILE A 123 -2.55 8.58 8.26
CA ILE A 123 -2.49 9.13 9.62
C ILE A 123 -1.25 10.01 9.67
N ILE A 124 -1.40 11.19 10.25
CA ILE A 124 -0.32 12.17 10.38
C ILE A 124 0.80 11.59 11.24
N ASN A 125 1.97 11.50 10.68
CA ASN A 125 3.21 11.17 11.39
C ASN A 125 4.36 11.95 10.76
N GLU A 126 4.73 13.07 11.39
CA GLU A 126 5.77 13.99 10.93
C GLU A 126 7.16 13.32 10.75
N ASN A 127 7.40 12.19 11.41
CA ASN A 127 8.69 11.50 11.34
C ASN A 127 8.77 10.46 10.22
N ILE A 128 7.65 10.10 9.58
CA ILE A 128 7.59 8.99 8.64
C ILE A 128 6.95 9.38 7.31
N ASN A 129 5.67 9.68 7.30
CA ASN A 129 4.88 9.92 6.08
C ASN A 129 4.18 11.28 6.06
N GLU A 130 4.42 12.14 7.06
CA GLU A 130 3.70 13.41 7.24
C GLU A 130 2.18 13.20 7.13
N GLU A 131 1.52 13.82 6.14
CA GLU A 131 0.09 13.69 5.86
C GLU A 131 -0.21 12.86 4.60
N TRP A 132 0.82 12.22 4.01
CA TRP A 132 0.73 11.66 2.66
C TRP A 132 0.87 10.14 2.66
N ILE A 133 0.25 9.49 1.67
CA ILE A 133 0.48 8.08 1.34
C ILE A 133 0.52 7.90 -0.17
N SER A 134 1.24 6.87 -0.62
CA SER A 134 1.29 6.53 -2.03
C SER A 134 -0.05 5.97 -2.55
N ASP A 135 -0.29 6.09 -3.84
CA ASP A 135 -1.46 5.50 -4.49
C ASP A 135 -1.45 3.98 -4.36
N LYS A 136 -0.27 3.35 -4.33
CA LYS A 136 -0.11 1.93 -4.04
C LYS A 136 -0.65 1.57 -2.65
N THR A 137 -0.22 2.28 -1.62
CA THR A 137 -0.71 2.12 -0.24
C THR A 137 -2.23 2.28 -0.15
N ARG A 138 -2.76 3.28 -0.85
CA ARG A 138 -4.18 3.61 -0.82
C ARG A 138 -5.08 2.57 -1.49
N TYR A 139 -4.63 1.94 -2.58
CA TYR A 139 -5.49 1.11 -3.45
C TYR A 139 -5.06 -0.36 -3.53
N ALA A 140 -3.92 -0.76 -2.98
CA ALA A 140 -3.50 -2.16 -2.98
C ALA A 140 -4.48 -3.09 -2.24
N CYS A 141 -5.35 -2.55 -1.39
CA CYS A 141 -6.37 -3.29 -0.67
C CYS A 141 -7.40 -4.00 -1.58
N ASP A 142 -7.57 -3.56 -2.82
CA ASP A 142 -8.46 -4.23 -3.79
C ASP A 142 -8.08 -5.69 -4.02
N GLY A 143 -6.79 -6.03 -3.90
CA GLY A 143 -6.29 -7.40 -4.01
C GLY A 143 -6.70 -8.32 -2.85
N LEU A 144 -7.17 -7.79 -1.73
CA LEU A 144 -7.52 -8.60 -0.55
C LEU A 144 -8.76 -9.48 -0.78
N LEU A 145 -9.65 -9.11 -1.68
CA LEU A 145 -10.87 -9.85 -2.00
C LEU A 145 -10.74 -10.74 -3.24
N GLN A 146 -9.64 -10.61 -4.00
CA GLN A 146 -9.49 -11.29 -5.27
C GLN A 146 -8.53 -12.47 -5.16
N GLN A 147 -8.94 -13.62 -5.70
CA GLN A 147 -8.11 -14.83 -5.82
C GLN A 147 -7.48 -15.29 -4.50
N ARG A 148 -8.17 -15.10 -3.38
CA ARG A 148 -7.71 -15.54 -2.06
C ARG A 148 -7.98 -17.03 -1.87
N LEU A 149 -7.00 -17.74 -1.30
CA LEU A 149 -7.18 -19.11 -0.84
C LEU A 149 -7.83 -19.09 0.54
N ASP A 150 -9.10 -19.40 0.61
CA ASP A 150 -9.91 -19.45 1.84
C ASP A 150 -10.01 -20.85 2.42
N THR A 151 -9.73 -21.86 1.62
CA THR A 151 -9.76 -23.27 1.99
C THR A 151 -8.50 -23.99 1.53
N PRO A 152 -8.00 -24.98 2.28
CA PRO A 152 -6.87 -25.77 1.83
C PRO A 152 -7.24 -26.71 0.68
N PHE A 153 -6.26 -26.98 -0.18
CA PHE A 153 -6.40 -27.91 -1.29
C PHE A 153 -5.33 -28.99 -1.22
N ILE A 154 -5.73 -30.21 -1.52
CA ILE A 154 -4.83 -31.37 -1.65
C ILE A 154 -4.80 -31.80 -3.12
N LYS A 155 -3.62 -32.09 -3.63
CA LYS A 155 -3.44 -32.56 -5.00
C LYS A 155 -3.49 -34.08 -5.06
N TYR A 156 -4.56 -34.63 -5.64
CA TYR A 156 -4.71 -36.04 -5.97
C TYR A 156 -4.70 -36.21 -7.50
N ASN A 157 -3.92 -37.14 -8.02
CA ASN A 157 -3.90 -37.46 -9.45
C ASN A 157 -3.85 -36.23 -10.38
N LYS A 158 -3.00 -35.26 -10.05
CA LYS A 158 -2.82 -33.98 -10.75
C LYS A 158 -4.03 -33.00 -10.65
N LYS A 159 -5.08 -33.29 -9.93
CA LYS A 159 -6.20 -32.39 -9.67
C LYS A 159 -6.16 -31.88 -8.22
N PHE A 160 -6.54 -30.62 -8.03
CA PHE A 160 -6.66 -30.03 -6.70
C PHE A 160 -8.10 -30.23 -6.20
N GLU A 161 -8.22 -30.78 -5.00
CA GLU A 161 -9.51 -31.03 -4.33
C GLU A 161 -9.52 -30.28 -2.99
N LYS A 162 -10.67 -29.71 -2.64
CA LYS A 162 -10.85 -29.07 -1.34
C LYS A 162 -10.70 -30.08 -0.21
N ALA A 163 -10.03 -29.70 0.84
CA ALA A 163 -9.79 -30.55 1.99
C ALA A 163 -10.04 -29.83 3.31
N SER A 164 -10.30 -30.57 4.38
CA SER A 164 -10.33 -30.03 5.73
C SER A 164 -8.91 -29.82 6.28
N TRP A 165 -8.76 -28.88 7.21
CA TRP A 165 -7.48 -28.68 7.90
C TRP A 165 -6.98 -29.93 8.60
N ASN A 166 -7.87 -30.74 9.18
CA ASN A 166 -7.50 -31.99 9.85
C ASN A 166 -6.88 -33.03 8.89
N GLU A 167 -7.39 -33.10 7.66
CA GLU A 167 -6.82 -33.95 6.61
C GLU A 167 -5.45 -33.45 6.17
N VAL A 168 -5.34 -32.12 5.97
CA VAL A 168 -4.06 -31.51 5.60
C VAL A 168 -2.99 -31.77 6.66
N TYR A 169 -3.30 -31.57 7.94
CA TYR A 169 -2.35 -31.80 9.03
C TYR A 169 -1.89 -33.27 9.11
N LYS A 170 -2.79 -34.24 8.90
CA LYS A 170 -2.45 -35.64 8.86
C LYS A 170 -1.46 -35.95 7.73
N ILE A 171 -1.70 -35.40 6.52
CA ILE A 171 -0.83 -35.59 5.37
C ILE A 171 0.54 -34.94 5.61
N ILE A 172 0.57 -33.70 6.12
CA ILE A 172 1.80 -32.98 6.43
C ILE A 172 2.63 -33.78 7.46
N LYS A 173 2.00 -34.21 8.55
CA LYS A 173 2.65 -35.02 9.58
C LYS A 173 3.27 -36.27 9.00
N SER A 174 2.48 -37.06 8.26
CA SER A 174 2.97 -38.27 7.61
C SER A 174 4.15 -38.02 6.66
N LYS A 175 4.09 -36.91 5.92
CA LYS A 175 5.20 -36.53 5.03
C LYS A 175 6.47 -36.16 5.80
N PHE A 176 6.37 -35.44 6.90
CA PHE A 176 7.54 -35.13 7.72
C PHE A 176 8.14 -36.36 8.38
N GLU A 177 7.32 -37.31 8.86
CA GLU A 177 7.78 -38.57 9.47
C GLU A 177 8.55 -39.48 8.48
N HIS A 178 8.18 -39.45 7.19
CA HIS A 178 8.79 -40.27 6.16
C HIS A 178 9.89 -39.55 5.35
N THR A 179 10.16 -38.28 5.64
CA THR A 179 11.16 -37.50 4.91
C THR A 179 12.40 -37.27 5.77
N GLN A 180 13.58 -37.49 5.24
CA GLN A 180 14.84 -37.20 5.91
C GLN A 180 14.92 -35.69 6.21
N LYS A 181 15.34 -35.32 7.42
CA LYS A 181 15.42 -33.93 7.90
C LYS A 181 16.24 -33.03 6.98
N GLU A 182 17.31 -33.59 6.40
CA GLU A 182 18.22 -32.89 5.49
C GLU A 182 17.57 -32.51 4.15
N LYS A 183 16.44 -33.14 3.82
CA LYS A 183 15.65 -32.87 2.60
C LYS A 183 14.49 -31.89 2.83
N ILE A 184 14.29 -31.48 4.07
CA ILE A 184 13.27 -30.51 4.44
C ILE A 184 13.90 -29.13 4.54
N CYS A 185 13.34 -28.16 3.84
CA CYS A 185 13.68 -26.75 3.97
C CYS A 185 12.43 -25.90 4.15
N GLY A 186 12.56 -24.84 4.90
CA GLY A 186 11.51 -23.85 5.12
C GLY A 186 11.78 -22.55 4.37
N PHE A 187 10.71 -21.95 3.84
CA PHE A 187 10.80 -20.69 3.15
C PHE A 187 9.63 -19.79 3.53
N VAL A 188 9.89 -18.52 3.79
CA VAL A 188 8.90 -17.54 4.22
C VAL A 188 8.97 -16.32 3.30
N GLY A 189 7.80 -15.77 2.95
CA GLY A 189 7.71 -14.59 2.10
C GLY A 189 7.91 -13.28 2.86
N ASP A 190 8.20 -12.22 2.12
CA ASP A 190 8.55 -10.89 2.66
C ASP A 190 7.44 -10.23 3.49
N LEU A 191 6.18 -10.51 3.19
CA LEU A 191 5.02 -9.93 3.87
C LEU A 191 4.58 -10.71 5.11
N THR A 192 5.37 -11.70 5.54
CA THR A 192 5.09 -12.46 6.76
C THR A 192 5.57 -11.68 7.96
N ASN A 193 4.72 -11.57 8.99
CA ASN A 193 5.08 -10.88 10.23
C ASN A 193 6.20 -11.62 10.99
N MET A 194 6.89 -10.88 11.86
CA MET A 194 8.06 -11.38 12.59
C MET A 194 7.69 -12.55 13.51
N GLU A 195 6.52 -12.49 14.15
CA GLU A 195 6.04 -13.53 15.07
C GLU A 195 5.84 -14.85 14.33
N THR A 196 5.21 -14.84 13.18
CA THR A 196 5.02 -16.03 12.34
C THR A 196 6.36 -16.59 11.88
N SER A 197 7.28 -15.72 11.45
CA SER A 197 8.63 -16.11 11.03
C SER A 197 9.41 -16.75 12.17
N PHE A 198 9.32 -16.19 13.39
CA PHE A 198 9.95 -16.73 14.58
C PHE A 198 9.38 -18.11 14.95
N ILE A 199 8.06 -18.24 15.03
CA ILE A 199 7.39 -19.51 15.35
C ILE A 199 7.71 -20.57 14.29
N PHE A 200 7.76 -20.19 13.03
CA PHE A 200 8.11 -21.10 11.94
C PHE A 200 9.55 -21.61 12.06
N LYS A 201 10.49 -20.72 12.41
CA LYS A 201 11.88 -21.12 12.71
C LYS A 201 11.92 -22.12 13.87
N GLU A 202 11.27 -21.80 15.01
CA GLU A 202 11.22 -22.68 16.17
C GLU A 202 10.61 -24.05 15.85
N PHE A 203 9.55 -24.08 15.03
CA PHE A 203 8.95 -25.30 14.54
C PHE A 203 9.93 -26.15 13.73
N LEU A 204 10.66 -25.54 12.79
CA LEU A 204 11.64 -26.25 11.96
C LEU A 204 12.80 -26.80 12.79
N GLU A 205 13.34 -26.00 13.71
CA GLU A 205 14.50 -26.41 14.52
C GLU A 205 14.12 -27.44 15.61
N ARG A 206 13.04 -27.20 16.35
CA ARG A 206 12.67 -28.01 17.51
C ARG A 206 11.83 -29.22 17.17
N THR A 207 10.88 -29.08 16.25
CA THR A 207 9.94 -30.15 15.91
C THR A 207 10.45 -31.01 14.76
N ILE A 208 10.91 -30.40 13.68
CA ILE A 208 11.39 -31.12 12.51
C ILE A 208 12.87 -31.48 12.66
N GLY A 209 13.66 -30.64 13.31
CA GLY A 209 15.10 -30.81 13.52
C GLY A 209 15.95 -30.42 12.32
N THR A 210 15.48 -29.49 11.49
CA THR A 210 16.24 -28.93 10.35
C THR A 210 16.60 -27.47 10.62
N LYS A 211 17.79 -27.05 10.16
CA LYS A 211 18.23 -25.65 10.14
C LYS A 211 18.23 -25.06 8.74
N LYS A 212 17.58 -25.73 7.79
CA LYS A 212 17.48 -25.26 6.40
C LYS A 212 16.23 -24.42 6.23
N TYR A 213 16.35 -23.14 6.49
CA TYR A 213 15.29 -22.14 6.24
C TYR A 213 15.88 -20.84 5.74
N ASP A 214 15.10 -20.10 4.97
CA ASP A 214 15.42 -18.75 4.53
C ASP A 214 14.17 -17.87 4.56
N PHE A 215 14.38 -16.60 4.90
CA PHE A 215 13.36 -15.56 5.00
C PHE A 215 13.56 -14.49 3.91
N ARG A 216 14.44 -14.74 2.95
CA ARG A 216 14.82 -13.82 1.89
C ARG A 216 14.49 -14.41 0.53
N PRO A 217 13.33 -14.06 -0.07
CA PRO A 217 12.98 -14.50 -1.42
C PRO A 217 13.90 -13.91 -2.49
N THR A 218 14.48 -12.75 -2.21
CA THR A 218 15.52 -12.13 -3.04
C THR A 218 16.90 -12.61 -2.61
N LYS A 219 17.84 -12.66 -3.54
CA LYS A 219 19.24 -13.08 -3.26
C LYS A 219 20.05 -12.03 -2.50
N SER A 220 19.43 -11.09 -1.82
CA SER A 220 20.13 -10.07 -1.03
C SER A 220 20.84 -10.71 0.16
N PHE A 221 22.12 -10.42 0.30
CA PHE A 221 22.91 -10.85 1.43
C PHE A 221 23.02 -9.71 2.44
N ILE A 222 22.56 -9.96 3.66
CA ILE A 222 22.70 -9.02 4.77
C ILE A 222 23.70 -9.61 5.75
N ASN A 223 24.79 -8.89 6.00
CA ASN A 223 25.74 -9.26 7.03
C ASN A 223 25.17 -8.90 8.41
N ASN A 224 24.89 -9.91 9.21
CA ASN A 224 24.32 -9.76 10.56
C ASN A 224 25.36 -9.69 11.68
N SER A 225 26.64 -9.55 11.37
CA SER A 225 27.70 -9.50 12.37
C SER A 225 27.61 -8.27 13.26
N LYS A 226 27.08 -7.17 12.75
CA LYS A 226 26.83 -5.92 13.48
C LYS A 226 25.42 -5.44 13.19
N ARG A 227 24.78 -4.88 14.22
CA ARG A 227 23.40 -4.38 14.12
C ARG A 227 23.26 -3.26 13.09
N GLU A 228 24.27 -2.42 12.97
CA GLU A 228 24.32 -1.29 12.04
C GLU A 228 24.26 -1.71 10.56
N ASN A 229 24.59 -2.98 10.26
CA ASN A 229 24.57 -3.47 8.88
C ASN A 229 23.16 -3.74 8.32
N TYR A 230 22.14 -3.84 9.18
CA TYR A 230 20.78 -4.21 8.76
C TYR A 230 19.69 -3.31 9.35
N LEU A 231 20.04 -2.30 10.10
CA LEU A 231 19.12 -1.27 10.56
C LEU A 231 19.37 0.03 9.79
N PHE A 232 18.29 0.75 9.55
CA PHE A 232 18.36 2.11 9.03
C PHE A 232 18.87 3.02 10.15
N ASN A 233 20.13 3.49 10.02
CA ASN A 233 20.82 4.22 11.08
C ASN A 233 20.49 5.71 11.12
N SER A 234 20.16 6.29 9.96
CA SER A 234 19.56 7.61 9.86
C SER A 234 18.04 7.46 10.01
N THR A 235 17.38 8.39 10.65
CA THR A 235 15.92 8.40 10.64
C THR A 235 15.40 8.76 9.25
N ILE A 236 14.12 8.53 8.95
CA ILE A 236 13.53 8.95 7.67
C ILE A 236 13.68 10.46 7.49
N ASN A 237 13.40 11.27 8.53
CA ASN A 237 13.65 12.71 8.52
C ASN A 237 15.14 13.06 8.34
N GLY A 238 16.05 12.23 8.81
CA GLY A 238 17.49 12.44 8.63
C GLY A 238 17.97 12.38 7.17
N ILE A 239 17.12 11.92 6.25
CA ILE A 239 17.39 12.01 4.80
C ILE A 239 17.44 13.46 4.35
N GLU A 240 16.59 14.33 4.90
CA GLU A 240 16.54 15.75 4.56
C GLU A 240 17.78 16.52 5.06
N GLU A 241 18.42 16.02 6.13
CA GLU A 241 19.64 16.61 6.71
C GLU A 241 20.92 16.10 6.02
N ALA A 242 20.82 15.18 5.07
CA ALA A 242 21.99 14.55 4.44
C ALA A 242 22.58 15.46 3.36
N ASP A 243 23.90 15.72 3.45
CA ASP A 243 24.65 16.46 2.42
C ASP A 243 24.79 15.68 1.11
N LEU A 244 24.73 14.34 1.17
CA LEU A 244 24.84 13.45 0.02
C LEU A 244 23.99 12.20 0.22
N ILE A 245 23.19 11.87 -0.80
CA ILE A 245 22.39 10.65 -0.85
C ILE A 245 22.87 9.78 -2.01
N LEU A 246 23.22 8.53 -1.73
CA LEU A 246 23.63 7.54 -2.72
C LEU A 246 22.58 6.44 -2.85
N LEU A 247 21.95 6.35 -4.02
CA LEU A 247 20.98 5.30 -4.34
C LEU A 247 21.67 4.17 -5.12
N ILE A 248 21.60 2.93 -4.62
CA ILE A 248 22.21 1.77 -5.25
C ILE A 248 21.16 0.69 -5.46
N GLY A 249 20.77 0.47 -6.73
CA GLY A 249 19.84 -0.60 -7.10
C GLY A 249 18.43 -0.47 -6.54
N THR A 250 18.01 0.73 -6.13
CA THR A 250 16.69 1.04 -5.60
C THR A 250 15.97 2.07 -6.46
N ASN A 251 14.64 2.01 -6.48
CA ASN A 251 13.80 3.02 -7.11
C ASN A 251 12.77 3.55 -6.10
N PRO A 252 13.03 4.72 -5.47
CA PRO A 252 12.14 5.29 -4.46
C PRO A 252 10.69 5.45 -4.94
N ARG A 253 10.46 5.78 -6.21
CA ARG A 253 9.10 5.93 -6.74
C ARG A 253 8.22 4.68 -6.61
N PHE A 254 8.81 3.49 -6.51
CA PHE A 254 8.08 2.23 -6.36
C PHE A 254 8.18 1.64 -4.95
N GLU A 255 9.24 1.96 -4.24
CA GLU A 255 9.56 1.31 -2.95
C GLU A 255 9.22 2.19 -1.75
N ALA A 256 9.40 3.51 -1.90
CA ALA A 256 9.29 4.48 -0.81
C ALA A 256 8.88 5.86 -1.36
N THR A 257 7.71 5.90 -1.97
CA THR A 257 7.18 7.13 -2.61
C THR A 257 6.85 8.18 -1.59
#